data_146804873a71cf4310edd95194cd0add
#
_entry.id   146804873a71cf4310edd95194cd0add
#
_cell.length_a   1.000
_cell.length_b   1.000
_cell.length_c   1.000
_cell.angle_alpha   90.00
_cell.angle_beta   90.00
_cell.angle_gamma   90.00
#
_symmetry.space_group_name_H-M   'P 1'
#
loop_
_entity.id
_entity.type
_entity.pdbx_description
1 polymer ?
#
loop_
_entity_poly.entity_id
_entity_poly.type
_entity_poly.pdbx_seq_one_letter_code
_entity_poly.pdbx_strand_id
1 'polypeptide(L)'
;MQKHHVEQITPIIPLDDWDNYYYTNDFDLSVTLLCKGFNLVSIDAERGGKKIFIFEMTKGIGAVIDGFWSNDVTVRPLEYANARKNLKSRLYAMAKQY
;
A
#
# COMPACT_ATOMS: atom_id res chain seq x y z
N MET A 1 9.92 -1.95 -19.57
CA MET A 1 9.69 -1.78 -18.15
C MET A 1 9.46 -3.11 -17.46
N GLN A 2 9.98 -3.24 -16.31
CA GLN A 2 9.91 -4.48 -15.57
C GLN A 2 8.55 -4.68 -14.90
N LYS A 3 7.94 -5.78 -15.15
CA LYS A 3 6.71 -6.12 -14.46
C LYS A 3 7.01 -6.64 -13.07
N HIS A 4 6.07 -6.46 -12.19
CA HIS A 4 6.18 -7.03 -10.86
C HIS A 4 6.14 -8.55 -10.93
N HIS A 5 6.85 -9.18 -10.06
CA HIS A 5 6.74 -10.61 -9.91
C HIS A 5 5.47 -10.93 -9.18
N VAL A 6 4.63 -11.71 -9.82
CA VAL A 6 3.30 -11.93 -9.30
C VAL A 6 2.99 -13.37 -8.99
N GLU A 7 3.94 -14.24 -9.21
CA GLU A 7 3.71 -15.68 -9.01
C GLU A 7 3.36 -16.00 -7.58
N GLN A 8 3.81 -15.16 -6.65
CA GLN A 8 3.62 -15.41 -5.23
C GLN A 8 2.44 -14.65 -4.67
N ILE A 9 1.75 -13.89 -5.50
CA ILE A 9 0.63 -13.07 -5.09
C ILE A 9 -0.61 -13.57 -5.80
N THR A 10 -1.73 -13.56 -5.10
CA THR A 10 -3.02 -13.84 -5.70
C THR A 10 -3.77 -12.52 -5.74
N PRO A 11 -3.50 -11.67 -6.73
CA PRO A 11 -4.08 -10.35 -6.72
C PRO A 11 -5.56 -10.37 -7.07
N ILE A 12 -6.29 -9.43 -6.49
CA ILE A 12 -7.67 -9.19 -6.84
C ILE A 12 -7.73 -8.49 -8.19
N ILE A 13 -6.69 -7.74 -8.51
CA ILE A 13 -6.62 -6.91 -9.70
C ILE A 13 -6.15 -7.74 -10.88
N PRO A 14 -6.83 -7.66 -12.03
CA PRO A 14 -6.40 -8.40 -13.21
C PRO A 14 -4.98 -8.03 -13.62
N LEU A 15 -4.26 -8.98 -14.19
CA LEU A 15 -2.86 -8.77 -14.53
C LEU A 15 -2.65 -7.67 -15.56
N ASP A 16 -3.58 -7.48 -16.49
CA ASP A 16 -3.44 -6.46 -17.51
C ASP A 16 -3.57 -5.04 -16.95
N ASP A 17 -4.01 -4.90 -15.70
CA ASP A 17 -4.12 -3.59 -15.06
C ASP A 17 -2.94 -3.25 -14.18
N TRP A 18 -1.89 -4.06 -14.19
CA TRP A 18 -0.79 -3.90 -13.24
C TRP A 18 -0.09 -2.56 -13.37
N ASP A 19 -0.05 -1.96 -14.56
CA ASP A 19 0.59 -0.67 -14.74
C ASP A 19 -0.20 0.47 -14.12
N ASN A 20 -1.43 0.21 -13.71
CA ASN A 20 -2.30 1.22 -13.11
C ASN A 20 -2.26 1.19 -11.60
N TYR A 21 -1.41 0.37 -11.02
CA TYR A 21 -1.38 0.18 -9.58
C TYR A 21 0.04 0.18 -9.06
N TYR A 22 0.18 0.62 -7.83
CA TYR A 22 1.45 0.62 -7.11
C TYR A 22 1.39 -0.42 -6.00
N TYR A 23 2.38 -1.26 -5.92
CA TYR A 23 2.44 -2.38 -4.99
C TYR A 23 3.58 -2.18 -4.00
N THR A 24 3.30 -2.34 -2.72
CA THR A 24 4.35 -2.24 -1.70
C THR A 24 3.99 -3.13 -0.52
N ASN A 25 5.01 -3.65 0.15
CA ASN A 25 4.80 -4.35 1.41
C ASN A 25 5.23 -3.49 2.60
N ASP A 26 5.57 -2.24 2.37
CA ASP A 26 6.01 -1.36 3.44
C ASP A 26 4.82 -0.74 4.14
N PHE A 27 4.69 -1.03 5.44
CA PHE A 27 3.55 -0.57 6.21
C PHE A 27 3.56 0.96 6.38
N ASP A 28 4.71 1.52 6.73
CA ASP A 28 4.77 2.96 7.01
C ASP A 28 4.58 3.78 5.75
N LEU A 29 5.12 3.32 4.62
CA LEU A 29 4.86 3.98 3.35
C LEU A 29 3.37 3.95 3.04
N SER A 30 2.73 2.81 3.27
CA SER A 30 1.29 2.69 3.02
C SER A 30 0.49 3.66 3.87
N VAL A 31 0.84 3.78 5.16
CA VAL A 31 0.19 4.75 6.03
C VAL A 31 0.39 6.17 5.51
N THR A 32 1.60 6.48 5.07
CA THR A 32 1.91 7.81 4.53
C THR A 32 1.07 8.10 3.29
N LEU A 33 0.96 7.12 2.39
CA LEU A 33 0.15 7.30 1.19
C LEU A 33 -1.32 7.54 1.54
N LEU A 34 -1.83 6.83 2.53
CA LEU A 34 -3.20 7.05 2.99
C LEU A 34 -3.38 8.46 3.55
N CYS A 35 -2.40 8.94 4.32
CA CYS A 35 -2.45 10.31 4.85
C CYS A 35 -2.49 11.35 3.73
N LYS A 36 -1.83 11.05 2.63
CA LYS A 36 -1.78 11.97 1.49
C LYS A 36 -2.98 11.84 0.55
N GLY A 37 -3.92 10.95 0.89
CA GLY A 37 -5.16 10.85 0.16
C GLY A 37 -5.16 9.87 -0.99
N PHE A 38 -4.13 9.03 -1.09
CA PHE A 38 -4.11 8.02 -2.15
C PHE A 38 -4.98 6.82 -1.78
N ASN A 39 -5.55 6.21 -2.79
CA ASN A 39 -6.55 5.18 -2.60
C ASN A 39 -5.91 3.80 -2.48
N LEU A 40 -6.13 3.16 -1.34
CA LEU A 40 -5.72 1.77 -1.12
C LEU A 40 -6.81 0.87 -1.68
N VAL A 41 -6.51 0.22 -2.78
CA VAL A 41 -7.47 -0.59 -3.51
C VAL A 41 -7.68 -1.94 -2.83
N SER A 42 -6.59 -2.58 -2.42
CA SER A 42 -6.71 -3.89 -1.80
C SER A 42 -5.45 -4.21 -1.01
N ILE A 43 -5.56 -5.20 -0.15
CA ILE A 43 -4.45 -5.76 0.59
C ILE A 43 -4.46 -7.26 0.29
N ASP A 44 -3.38 -7.75 -0.32
CA ASP A 44 -3.27 -9.15 -0.66
C ASP A 44 -2.29 -9.84 0.27
N ALA A 45 -2.47 -11.13 0.46
CA ALA A 45 -1.55 -11.93 1.23
C ALA A 45 -0.57 -12.60 0.29
N GLU A 46 0.71 -12.49 0.61
CA GLU A 46 1.75 -13.17 -0.13
C GLU A 46 2.10 -14.47 0.60
N ARG A 47 2.63 -15.40 -0.15
CA ARG A 47 3.13 -16.62 0.44
C ARG A 47 4.18 -16.25 1.50
N GLY A 48 4.13 -16.89 2.65
CA GLY A 48 5.03 -16.55 3.72
C GLY A 48 4.51 -15.49 4.68
N GLY A 49 3.28 -15.06 4.49
CA GLY A 49 2.61 -14.19 5.44
C GLY A 49 2.76 -12.71 5.23
N LYS A 50 3.54 -12.31 4.23
CA LYS A 50 3.67 -10.88 3.93
C LYS A 50 2.37 -10.34 3.37
N LYS A 51 2.10 -9.07 3.67
CA LYS A 51 0.97 -8.36 3.11
C LYS A 51 1.47 -7.43 2.02
N ILE A 52 0.71 -7.38 0.94
CA ILE A 52 1.01 -6.48 -0.18
C ILE A 52 -0.10 -5.44 -0.24
N PHE A 53 0.27 -4.19 -0.14
CA PHE A 53 -0.67 -3.07 -0.21
C PHE A 53 -0.71 -2.58 -1.64
N ILE A 54 -1.90 -2.45 -2.19
CA ILE A 54 -2.09 -2.12 -3.59
C ILE A 54 -2.84 -0.80 -3.69
N PHE A 55 -2.15 0.21 -4.21
CA PHE A 55 -2.70 1.54 -4.35
C PHE A 55 -2.99 1.86 -5.80
N GLU A 56 -3.99 2.68 -6.01
CA GLU A 56 -4.27 3.21 -7.33
C GLU A 56 -3.14 4.15 -7.76
N MET A 57 -2.65 3.97 -8.99
CA MET A 57 -1.58 4.79 -9.52
C MET A 57 -2.18 6.09 -10.04
N THR A 58 -2.11 7.13 -9.24
CA THR A 58 -2.66 8.41 -9.60
C THR A 58 -1.59 9.48 -9.55
N LYS A 59 -1.91 10.64 -10.10
CA LYS A 59 -0.97 11.74 -10.21
C LYS A 59 -0.42 12.09 -8.83
N GLY A 60 0.88 12.24 -8.76
CA GLY A 60 1.55 12.67 -7.54
C GLY A 60 2.03 11.57 -6.63
N ILE A 61 1.61 10.32 -6.87
CA ILE A 61 1.99 9.25 -5.95
C ILE A 61 3.50 9.00 -5.98
N GLY A 62 4.10 9.10 -7.17
CA GLY A 62 5.55 8.89 -7.28
C GLY A 62 6.35 9.88 -6.46
N ALA A 63 5.90 11.13 -6.46
CA ALA A 63 6.60 12.16 -5.68
C ALA A 63 6.51 11.87 -4.19
N VAL A 64 5.38 11.38 -3.72
CA VAL A 64 5.23 11.04 -2.30
C VAL A 64 6.09 9.83 -1.95
N ILE A 65 6.13 8.83 -2.82
CA ILE A 65 6.97 7.66 -2.58
C ILE A 65 8.44 8.07 -2.49
N ASP A 66 8.90 8.86 -3.45
CA ASP A 66 10.28 9.33 -3.43
C ASP A 66 10.56 10.17 -2.19
N GLY A 67 9.62 11.05 -1.83
CA GLY A 67 9.77 11.87 -0.64
C GLY A 67 9.80 11.06 0.63
N PHE A 68 9.05 9.98 0.69
CA PHE A 68 9.07 9.10 1.85
C PHE A 68 10.47 8.52 2.07
N TRP A 69 11.05 7.97 1.01
CA TRP A 69 12.37 7.33 1.16
C TRP A 69 13.49 8.33 1.38
N SER A 70 13.34 9.57 0.94
CA SER A 70 14.33 10.62 1.19
C SER A 70 14.02 11.44 2.43
N ASN A 71 12.99 11.05 3.18
CA ASN A 71 12.58 11.72 4.41
C ASN A 71 12.17 13.18 4.19
N ASP A 72 11.55 13.43 3.05
CA ASP A 72 11.12 14.78 2.67
C ASP A 72 9.62 14.97 2.76
N VAL A 73 8.88 13.93 3.11
CA VAL A 73 7.43 14.00 3.22
C VAL A 73 7.05 14.36 4.65
N THR A 74 6.05 15.22 4.80
CA THR A 74 5.52 15.55 6.12
C THR A 74 4.05 15.20 6.19
N VAL A 75 3.61 14.79 7.37
CA VAL A 75 2.21 14.49 7.64
C VAL A 75 1.86 15.03 9.00
N ARG A 76 0.58 15.29 9.24
CA ARG A 76 0.13 15.72 10.55
C ARG A 76 0.15 14.53 11.50
N PRO A 77 0.69 14.70 12.71
CA PRO A 77 0.87 13.56 13.60
C PRO A 77 -0.40 12.79 13.92
N LEU A 78 -1.48 13.49 14.19
CA LEU A 78 -2.72 12.80 14.55
C LEU A 78 -3.33 12.10 13.34
N GLU A 79 -3.23 12.70 12.17
CA GLU A 79 -3.72 12.05 10.95
C GLU A 79 -2.93 10.77 10.69
N TYR A 80 -1.62 10.84 10.88
CA TYR A 80 -0.79 9.65 10.70
C TYR A 80 -1.15 8.57 11.70
N ALA A 81 -1.31 8.95 12.97
CA ALA A 81 -1.66 7.99 14.02
C ALA A 81 -2.99 7.31 13.72
N ASN A 82 -3.98 8.08 13.28
CA ASN A 82 -5.29 7.51 12.97
C ASN A 82 -5.24 6.61 11.75
N ALA A 83 -4.54 7.00 10.71
CA ALA A 83 -4.40 6.17 9.52
C ALA A 83 -3.68 4.86 9.84
N ARG A 84 -2.65 4.95 10.67
CA ARG A 84 -1.89 3.78 11.08
C ARG A 84 -2.76 2.81 11.86
N LYS A 85 -3.54 3.34 12.79
CA LYS A 85 -4.45 2.53 13.59
C LYS A 85 -5.50 1.84 12.73
N ASN A 86 -6.05 2.59 11.79
CA ASN A 86 -7.07 2.04 10.90
C ASN A 86 -6.51 0.94 10.02
N LEU A 87 -5.31 1.13 9.51
CA LEU A 87 -4.70 0.12 8.65
C LEU A 87 -4.38 -1.14 9.44
N LYS A 88 -3.89 -0.97 10.68
CA LYS A 88 -3.65 -2.13 11.54
C LYS A 88 -4.93 -2.89 11.82
N SER A 89 -6.02 -2.18 12.05
CA SER A 89 -7.31 -2.83 12.28
C SER A 89 -7.75 -3.66 11.09
N ARG A 90 -7.51 -3.14 9.88
CA ARG A 90 -7.83 -3.91 8.68
C ARG A 90 -7.00 -5.18 8.59
N LEU A 91 -5.72 -5.10 8.94
CA LEU A 91 -4.86 -6.27 8.91
C LEU A 91 -5.30 -7.31 9.94
N TYR A 92 -5.69 -6.87 11.12
CA TYR A 92 -6.19 -7.81 12.13
C TYR A 92 -7.49 -8.48 11.68
N ALA A 93 -8.37 -7.72 11.06
CA ALA A 93 -9.62 -8.28 10.55
C ALA A 93 -9.36 -9.34 9.50
N MET A 94 -8.39 -9.10 8.63
CA MET A 94 -8.01 -10.07 7.61
C MET A 94 -7.47 -11.34 8.25
N ALA A 95 -6.63 -11.20 9.27
CA ALA A 95 -6.04 -12.35 9.95
C ALA A 95 -7.10 -13.21 10.61
N LYS A 96 -8.16 -12.62 11.11
CA LYS A 96 -9.21 -13.36 11.78
C LYS A 96 -10.10 -14.15 10.84
N GLN A 97 -10.02 -13.85 9.55
CA GLN A 97 -10.84 -14.55 8.57
C GLN A 97 -10.23 -15.88 8.14
N TYR A 98 -9.02 -16.15 8.58
CA TYR A 98 -8.32 -17.38 8.19
C TYR A 98 -7.99 -18.26 9.41
#